data_49241f4c4891eaf7bf67c149bd6ff950
#
_entry.id   49241f4c4891eaf7bf67c149bd6ff950
#
_cell.length_a   1.000
_cell.length_b   1.000
_cell.length_c   1.000
_cell.angle_alpha   90.00
_cell.angle_beta   90.00
_cell.angle_gamma   90.00
#
_symmetry.space_group_name_H-M   'P 1'
#
loop_
_entity.id
_entity.type
_entity.pdbx_description
1 polymer ?
#
loop_
_entity_poly.entity_id
_entity_poly.type
_entity_poly.pdbx_seq_one_letter_code
_entity_poly.pdbx_strand_id
1 'polypeptide(L)'
;LPVEVHLHCCHSVCKRQSDVVGDYKPILPFLKDAKIDRVNLEFAYKGTGIPDDLEHLPDGLGVGMGVVDVRGAHFQEVEEIEAIGAAGAAIVDPSRIALNPDCGFAPDYGEPPSIDEAFEKLSRLSRAAANLRDRFC
;
A
#
# COMPACT_ATOMS: atom_id res chain seq x y z
N LEU A 1 20.66 17.74 -2.87
CA LEU A 1 19.62 17.58 -1.87
C LEU A 1 19.39 16.08 -1.65
N PRO A 2 19.34 15.59 -0.42
CA PRO A 2 18.93 14.23 -0.18
C PRO A 2 17.47 14.07 -0.63
N VAL A 3 17.21 13.06 -1.44
CA VAL A 3 15.87 12.72 -1.92
C VAL A 3 15.62 11.24 -1.62
N GLU A 4 14.42 10.90 -1.20
CA GLU A 4 13.99 9.50 -1.13
C GLU A 4 13.52 9.04 -2.51
N VAL A 5 13.97 7.85 -2.92
CA VAL A 5 13.57 7.21 -4.17
C VAL A 5 12.60 6.08 -3.85
N HIS A 6 11.37 6.21 -4.33
CA HIS A 6 10.34 5.20 -4.15
C HIS A 6 10.04 4.47 -5.47
N LEU A 7 9.98 3.14 -5.41
CA LEU A 7 9.49 2.30 -6.49
C LEU A 7 8.04 1.89 -6.19
N HIS A 8 7.13 2.09 -7.12
CA HIS A 8 5.76 1.58 -7.01
C HIS A 8 5.60 0.32 -7.87
N CYS A 9 5.19 -0.79 -7.25
CA CYS A 9 4.85 -2.04 -7.93
C CYS A 9 3.33 -2.13 -8.07
N CYS A 10 2.83 -1.70 -9.22
CA CYS A 10 1.41 -1.52 -9.51
C CYS A 10 0.79 -2.78 -10.14
N HIS A 11 -0.46 -3.06 -9.78
CA HIS A 11 -1.31 -4.07 -10.44
C HIS A 11 -2.27 -3.46 -11.48
N SER A 12 -2.02 -2.21 -11.89
CA SER A 12 -2.86 -1.41 -12.78
C SER A 12 -4.19 -0.95 -12.14
N VAL A 13 -4.77 0.09 -12.71
CA VAL A 13 -6.13 0.55 -12.40
C VAL A 13 -6.85 0.82 -13.72
N CYS A 14 -7.37 -0.24 -14.34
CA CYS A 14 -8.14 -0.16 -15.56
C CYS A 14 -9.63 -0.32 -15.25
N LYS A 15 -10.45 0.67 -15.60
CA LYS A 15 -11.90 0.67 -15.30
C LYS A 15 -12.20 0.34 -13.83
N ARG A 16 -11.36 0.82 -12.92
CA ARG A 16 -11.44 0.53 -11.48
C ARG A 16 -11.31 -0.97 -11.13
N GLN A 17 -10.50 -1.68 -11.88
CA GLN A 17 -10.13 -3.08 -11.64
C GLN A 17 -8.62 -3.24 -11.81
N SER A 18 -8.09 -4.34 -11.30
CA SER A 18 -6.70 -4.73 -11.53
C SER A 18 -6.61 -5.56 -12.82
N ASP A 19 -5.64 -5.26 -13.68
CA ASP A 19 -5.35 -6.09 -14.86
C ASP A 19 -4.36 -7.22 -14.54
N VAL A 20 -3.64 -7.08 -13.43
CA VAL A 20 -2.62 -8.04 -12.99
C VAL A 20 -3.00 -8.55 -11.60
N VAL A 21 -2.81 -9.83 -11.38
CA VAL A 21 -2.98 -10.47 -10.08
C VAL A 21 -1.69 -11.19 -9.71
N GLY A 22 -1.39 -11.30 -8.43
CA GLY A 22 -0.21 -11.99 -7.93
C GLY A 22 0.33 -11.37 -6.66
N ASP A 23 1.20 -12.14 -6.01
CA ASP A 23 1.92 -11.72 -4.81
C ASP A 23 3.30 -11.11 -5.15
N TYR A 24 3.97 -10.55 -4.15
CA TYR A 24 5.26 -9.91 -4.31
C TYR A 24 6.45 -10.81 -3.96
N LYS A 25 6.23 -12.01 -3.43
CA LYS A 25 7.31 -12.93 -3.02
C LYS A 25 8.38 -13.15 -4.08
N PRO A 26 8.02 -13.32 -5.38
CA PRO A 26 9.03 -13.57 -6.41
C PRO A 26 9.95 -12.40 -6.69
N ILE A 27 9.49 -11.15 -6.47
CA ILE A 27 10.24 -9.95 -6.87
C ILE A 27 10.98 -9.29 -5.71
N LEU A 28 10.46 -9.36 -4.49
CA LEU A 28 11.04 -8.66 -3.33
C LEU A 28 12.52 -8.97 -3.09
N PRO A 29 13.00 -10.24 -3.18
CA PRO A 29 14.41 -10.54 -2.96
C PRO A 29 15.38 -9.85 -3.93
N PHE A 30 14.91 -9.49 -5.13
CA PHE A 30 15.74 -8.82 -6.13
C PHE A 30 15.90 -7.32 -5.85
N LEU A 31 15.09 -6.75 -4.97
CA LEU A 31 15.17 -5.32 -4.61
C LEU A 31 16.36 -5.00 -3.70
N LYS A 32 17.06 -6.00 -3.15
CA LYS A 32 18.23 -5.80 -2.29
C LYS A 32 19.35 -4.98 -2.93
N ASP A 33 19.48 -5.06 -4.26
CA ASP A 33 20.50 -4.36 -5.03
C ASP A 33 19.95 -3.10 -5.73
N ALA A 34 18.67 -2.81 -5.56
CA ALA A 34 18.02 -1.64 -6.13
C ALA A 34 18.42 -0.38 -5.34
N LYS A 35 18.72 0.70 -6.06
CA LYS A 35 19.04 1.99 -5.45
C LYS A 35 17.76 2.76 -5.14
N ILE A 36 16.96 2.24 -4.24
CA ILE A 36 15.70 2.80 -3.77
C ILE A 36 15.66 2.79 -2.24
N ASP A 37 14.94 3.72 -1.66
CA ASP A 37 14.76 3.85 -0.22
C ASP A 37 13.49 3.15 0.26
N ARG A 38 12.48 3.05 -0.63
CA ARG A 38 11.18 2.47 -0.31
C ARG A 38 10.55 1.79 -1.52
N VAL A 39 9.85 0.69 -1.28
CA VAL A 39 8.95 0.07 -2.28
C VAL A 39 7.50 0.25 -1.83
N ASN A 40 6.64 0.71 -2.73
CA ASN A 40 5.20 0.86 -2.49
C ASN A 40 4.47 -0.33 -3.12
N LEU A 41 3.74 -1.08 -2.30
CA LEU A 41 3.08 -2.34 -2.63
C LEU A 41 1.59 -2.24 -2.32
N GLU A 42 0.75 -2.99 -3.00
CA GLU A 42 -0.71 -2.99 -2.86
C GLU A 42 -1.18 -4.21 -2.06
N PHE A 43 -2.00 -4.00 -1.02
CA PHE A 43 -2.50 -5.05 -0.12
C PHE A 43 -4.00 -4.96 0.15
N ALA A 44 -4.68 -3.92 -0.33
CA ALA A 44 -6.08 -3.72 -0.02
C ALA A 44 -7.02 -4.36 -1.05
N TYR A 45 -6.65 -4.36 -2.34
CA TYR A 45 -7.50 -4.93 -3.39
C TYR A 45 -7.30 -6.44 -3.50
N LYS A 46 -8.40 -7.17 -3.69
CA LYS A 46 -8.36 -8.64 -3.85
C LYS A 46 -7.52 -9.06 -5.06
N GLY A 47 -6.57 -9.95 -4.83
CA GLY A 47 -5.69 -10.50 -5.87
C GLY A 47 -4.38 -9.75 -6.05
N THR A 48 -4.15 -8.70 -5.25
CA THR A 48 -2.83 -8.07 -5.09
C THR A 48 -2.02 -8.80 -4.00
N GLY A 49 -0.95 -8.18 -3.47
CA GLY A 49 -0.15 -8.78 -2.41
C GLY A 49 -0.91 -9.03 -1.11
N ILE A 50 -0.27 -9.76 -0.24
CA ILE A 50 -0.72 -9.97 1.15
C ILE A 50 0.40 -9.54 2.11
N PRO A 51 0.10 -9.13 3.36
CA PRO A 51 1.13 -8.70 4.31
C PRO A 51 2.26 -9.72 4.53
N ASP A 52 1.99 -11.03 4.44
CA ASP A 52 2.99 -12.09 4.58
C ASP A 52 4.08 -12.04 3.48
N ASP A 53 3.84 -11.37 2.35
CA ASP A 53 4.87 -11.17 1.34
C ASP A 53 6.06 -10.39 1.89
N LEU A 54 5.83 -9.55 2.90
CA LEU A 54 6.84 -8.72 3.55
C LEU A 54 7.93 -9.52 4.29
N GLU A 55 7.73 -10.82 4.54
CA GLU A 55 8.79 -11.71 5.03
C GLU A 55 9.99 -11.77 4.06
N HIS A 56 9.78 -11.43 2.80
CA HIS A 56 10.80 -11.41 1.76
C HIS A 56 11.37 -10.02 1.48
N LEU A 57 10.94 -8.99 2.24
CA LEU A 57 11.43 -7.63 2.07
C LEU A 57 12.90 -7.52 2.49
N PRO A 58 13.79 -7.00 1.64
CA PRO A 58 15.20 -6.82 1.99
C PRO A 58 15.40 -5.98 3.25
N ASP A 59 16.40 -6.34 4.05
CA ASP A 59 16.79 -5.59 5.23
C ASP A 59 17.12 -4.12 4.89
N GLY A 60 16.65 -3.22 5.71
CA GLY A 60 16.88 -1.78 5.53
C GLY A 60 15.97 -1.09 4.50
N LEU A 61 15.30 -1.83 3.61
CA LEU A 61 14.39 -1.24 2.64
C LEU A 61 13.06 -0.84 3.33
N GLY A 62 12.61 0.39 3.11
CA GLY A 62 11.29 0.84 3.56
C GLY A 62 10.16 0.25 2.72
N VAL A 63 8.97 0.16 3.29
CA VAL A 63 7.77 -0.25 2.56
C VAL A 63 6.65 0.77 2.72
N GLY A 64 6.03 1.15 1.60
CA GLY A 64 4.74 1.81 1.56
C GLY A 64 3.66 0.75 1.38
N MET A 65 2.87 0.54 2.41
CA MET A 65 1.79 -0.43 2.36
C MET A 65 0.53 0.23 1.80
N GLY A 66 0.08 -0.24 0.65
CA GLY A 66 -1.23 0.08 0.09
C GLY A 66 -2.31 -0.61 0.92
N VAL A 67 -2.99 0.15 1.74
CA VAL A 67 -3.99 -0.37 2.69
C VAL A 67 -5.40 0.16 2.39
N VAL A 68 -5.53 0.98 1.36
CA VAL A 68 -6.80 1.53 0.89
C VAL A 68 -7.03 1.16 -0.56
N ASP A 69 -8.11 0.46 -0.83
CA ASP A 69 -8.54 0.11 -2.18
C ASP A 69 -9.03 1.36 -2.93
N VAL A 70 -8.35 1.68 -4.05
CA VAL A 70 -8.72 2.78 -4.95
C VAL A 70 -9.65 2.35 -6.07
N ARG A 71 -9.84 1.05 -6.27
CA ARG A 71 -10.59 0.45 -7.38
C ARG A 71 -12.06 0.27 -7.06
N GLY A 72 -12.34 -0.36 -5.91
CA GLY A 72 -13.71 -0.60 -5.48
C GLY A 72 -14.45 0.66 -5.03
N ALA A 73 -15.78 0.64 -5.15
CA ALA A 73 -16.65 1.67 -4.58
C ALA A 73 -16.87 1.49 -3.06
N HIS A 74 -16.37 0.40 -2.49
CA HIS A 74 -16.46 0.13 -1.06
C HIS A 74 -15.57 1.09 -0.27
N PHE A 75 -16.11 1.61 0.81
CA PHE A 75 -15.38 2.41 1.79
C PHE A 75 -14.97 1.49 2.94
N GLN A 76 -13.69 1.10 2.96
CA GLN A 76 -13.14 0.32 4.07
C GLN A 76 -13.33 1.09 5.38
N GLU A 77 -13.73 0.39 6.44
CA GLU A 77 -13.74 0.97 7.78
C GLU A 77 -12.29 1.19 8.27
N VAL A 78 -12.11 2.10 9.23
CA VAL A 78 -10.78 2.43 9.76
C VAL A 78 -10.10 1.18 10.32
N GLU A 79 -10.85 0.32 10.98
CA GLU A 79 -10.39 -0.92 11.58
C GLU A 79 -9.91 -1.95 10.52
N GLU A 80 -10.51 -1.95 9.34
CA GLU A 80 -10.07 -2.80 8.21
C GLU A 80 -8.70 -2.35 7.69
N ILE A 81 -8.52 -1.03 7.56
CA ILE A 81 -7.24 -0.41 7.16
C ILE A 81 -6.16 -0.68 8.21
N GLU A 82 -6.51 -0.51 9.49
CA GLU A 82 -5.61 -0.80 10.62
C GLU A 82 -5.19 -2.27 10.65
N ALA A 83 -6.09 -3.19 10.36
CA ALA A 83 -5.78 -4.62 10.35
C ALA A 83 -4.70 -4.97 9.35
N ILE A 84 -4.75 -4.40 8.13
CA ILE A 84 -3.71 -4.61 7.09
C ILE A 84 -2.39 -4.00 7.55
N GLY A 85 -2.40 -2.76 8.04
CA GLY A 85 -1.19 -2.08 8.52
C GLY A 85 -0.55 -2.78 9.73
N ALA A 86 -1.38 -3.25 10.68
CA ALA A 86 -0.91 -3.99 11.85
C ALA A 86 -0.31 -5.35 11.49
N ALA A 87 -0.86 -6.04 10.48
CA ALA A 87 -0.30 -7.29 9.98
C ALA A 87 1.12 -7.06 9.40
N GLY A 88 1.33 -5.98 8.65
CA GLY A 88 2.67 -5.60 8.19
C GLY A 88 3.63 -5.25 9.32
N ALA A 89 3.15 -4.51 10.33
CA ALA A 89 3.95 -4.14 11.51
C ALA A 89 4.33 -5.32 12.40
N ALA A 90 3.68 -6.47 12.26
CA ALA A 90 4.09 -7.71 12.92
C ALA A 90 5.30 -8.39 12.23
N ILE A 91 5.60 -8.01 10.99
CA ILE A 91 6.66 -8.61 10.16
C ILE A 91 7.84 -7.66 9.99
N VAL A 92 7.54 -6.39 9.71
CA VAL A 92 8.53 -5.34 9.43
C VAL A 92 8.52 -4.32 10.56
N ASP A 93 9.72 -3.83 10.94
CA ASP A 93 9.83 -2.76 11.92
C ASP A 93 8.92 -1.57 11.53
N PRO A 94 8.01 -1.13 12.42
CA PRO A 94 7.07 -0.04 12.14
C PRO A 94 7.72 1.24 11.64
N SER A 95 8.96 1.54 12.06
CA SER A 95 9.70 2.72 11.58
C SER A 95 10.01 2.68 10.07
N ARG A 96 9.97 1.50 9.46
CA ARG A 96 10.18 1.30 8.03
C ARG A 96 8.88 1.31 7.22
N ILE A 97 7.73 1.38 7.88
CA ILE A 97 6.40 1.31 7.24
C ILE A 97 5.84 2.72 7.02
N ALA A 98 5.32 2.96 5.84
CA ALA A 98 4.38 4.03 5.57
C ALA A 98 3.07 3.44 5.06
N LEU A 99 1.95 4.09 5.35
CA LEU A 99 0.65 3.70 4.80
C LEU A 99 0.28 4.61 3.64
N ASN A 100 -0.22 4.02 2.57
CA ASN A 100 -0.67 4.73 1.37
C ASN A 100 -1.89 4.03 0.76
N PRO A 101 -2.60 4.65 -0.17
CA PRO A 101 -3.54 3.93 -1.03
C PRO A 101 -2.81 2.92 -1.90
N ASP A 102 -3.50 1.87 -2.36
CA ASP A 102 -2.92 0.88 -3.27
C ASP A 102 -2.26 1.53 -4.48
N CYS A 103 -2.93 2.49 -5.08
CA CYS A 103 -2.46 3.20 -6.26
C CYS A 103 -2.98 4.66 -6.25
N GLY A 104 -2.81 5.38 -7.35
CA GLY A 104 -3.48 6.66 -7.57
C GLY A 104 -4.99 6.49 -7.81
N PHE A 105 -5.75 7.55 -7.56
CA PHE A 105 -7.21 7.55 -7.79
C PHE A 105 -7.60 7.80 -9.25
N ALA A 106 -6.65 8.11 -10.13
CA ALA A 106 -6.90 8.26 -11.56
C ALA A 106 -6.61 6.93 -12.27
N PRO A 107 -7.63 6.25 -12.82
CA PRO A 107 -7.41 5.03 -13.57
C PRO A 107 -6.74 5.31 -14.92
N ASP A 108 -6.02 4.33 -15.45
CA ASP A 108 -5.42 4.41 -16.79
C ASP A 108 -6.50 4.51 -17.88
N TYR A 109 -7.65 3.91 -17.63
CA TYR A 109 -8.82 3.97 -18.50
C TYR A 109 -10.12 3.85 -17.70
N GLY A 110 -11.14 4.60 -18.12
CA GLY A 110 -12.45 4.66 -17.46
C GLY A 110 -12.59 5.88 -16.55
N GLU A 111 -13.74 6.00 -15.90
CA GLU A 111 -14.06 7.14 -15.06
C GLU A 111 -13.36 7.01 -13.69
N PRO A 112 -12.74 8.09 -13.20
CA PRO A 112 -12.17 8.11 -11.86
C PRO A 112 -13.29 8.14 -10.80
N PRO A 113 -12.97 7.78 -9.54
CA PRO A 113 -13.87 8.07 -8.43
C PRO A 113 -14.09 9.58 -8.29
N SER A 114 -15.19 9.97 -7.64
CA SER A 114 -15.42 11.37 -7.31
C SER A 114 -14.34 11.89 -6.33
N ILE A 115 -14.18 13.20 -6.30
CA ILE A 115 -13.28 13.85 -5.33
C ILE A 115 -13.72 13.55 -3.90
N ASP A 116 -15.02 13.50 -3.64
CA ASP A 116 -15.57 13.18 -2.32
C ASP A 116 -15.26 11.74 -1.91
N GLU A 117 -15.32 10.78 -2.84
CA GLU A 117 -14.92 9.40 -2.59
C GLU A 117 -13.42 9.32 -2.25
N ALA A 118 -12.58 9.95 -3.04
CA ALA A 118 -11.14 9.96 -2.80
C ALA A 118 -10.79 10.64 -1.46
N PHE A 119 -11.44 11.74 -1.15
CA PHE A 119 -11.26 12.45 0.12
C PHE A 119 -11.64 11.59 1.32
N GLU A 120 -12.81 10.93 1.28
CA GLU A 120 -13.27 10.07 2.37
C GLU A 120 -12.31 8.89 2.59
N LYS A 121 -11.86 8.23 1.52
CA LYS A 121 -10.87 7.14 1.59
C LYS A 121 -9.55 7.60 2.21
N LEU A 122 -9.03 8.75 1.81
CA LEU A 122 -7.81 9.33 2.38
C LEU A 122 -8.01 9.80 3.84
N SER A 123 -9.19 10.29 4.18
CA SER A 123 -9.52 10.66 5.57
C SER A 123 -9.46 9.43 6.49
N ARG A 124 -10.03 8.30 6.07
CA ARG A 124 -9.98 7.05 6.82
C ARG A 124 -8.56 6.51 6.93
N LEU A 125 -7.78 6.57 5.86
CA LEU A 125 -6.35 6.23 5.87
C LEU A 125 -5.59 7.06 6.91
N SER A 126 -5.82 8.38 6.92
CA SER A 126 -5.15 9.27 7.87
C SER A 126 -5.48 8.93 9.32
N ARG A 127 -6.73 8.59 9.61
CA ARG A 127 -7.17 8.15 10.95
C ARG A 127 -6.52 6.83 11.35
N ALA A 128 -6.55 5.84 10.47
CA ALA A 128 -5.90 4.55 10.71
C ALA A 128 -4.39 4.70 10.96
N ALA A 129 -3.72 5.55 10.16
CA ALA A 129 -2.30 5.83 10.33
C ALA A 129 -1.99 6.50 11.68
N ALA A 130 -2.85 7.41 12.15
CA ALA A 130 -2.71 8.01 13.48
C ALA A 130 -2.84 6.96 14.58
N ASN A 131 -3.88 6.13 14.54
CA ASN A 131 -4.14 5.09 15.52
C ASN A 131 -2.99 4.06 15.59
N LEU A 132 -2.48 3.64 14.41
CA LEU A 132 -1.36 2.70 14.36
C LEU A 132 -0.05 3.32 14.86
N ARG A 133 0.18 4.62 14.61
CA ARG A 133 1.33 5.33 15.17
C ARG A 133 1.27 5.37 16.70
N ASP A 134 0.12 5.68 17.28
CA ASP A 134 -0.06 5.68 18.73
C ASP A 134 0.13 4.29 19.35
N ARG A 135 -0.13 3.22 18.55
CA ARG A 135 0.01 1.84 19.01
C ARG A 135 1.46 1.31 18.93
N PHE A 136 2.24 1.74 17.94
CA PHE A 136 3.53 1.14 17.61
C PHE A 136 4.73 2.08 17.78
N CYS A 137 4.50 3.39 17.95
CA CYS A 137 5.53 4.41 18.15
C CYS A 137 5.31 5.16 19.43
#